data_2fd123c8db8323544f631d0b461e9826
#
_entry.id   2fd123c8db8323544f631d0b461e9826
#
_cell.length_a   1.000
_cell.length_b   1.000
_cell.length_c   1.000
_cell.angle_alpha   90.00
_cell.angle_beta   90.00
_cell.angle_gamma   90.00
#
_symmetry.space_group_name_H-M   'P 1'
#
loop_
_entity.id
_entity.type
_entity.pdbx_description
1 polymer ?
#
loop_
_entity_poly.entity_id
_entity_poly.type
_entity_poly.pdbx_seq_one_letter_code
_entity_poly.pdbx_strand_id
1 'polypeptide(L)'
;MAGVALVPATAGAATFPDTIRLPDGWQPEGIAAGRGTALYVGSIPTGAVWKGDARTGQGDVLVGGRPGARSAIGIKVDRRNRLFVAGGATGMAFVYDARTGADLASYQLATPGAATFVNDVVVTDNAAWFTDSSAAQLYKLPLGRHGRLPAPDEVRTLALTGDFQLGASPNLNGIVAARGGRTLLSVQTSTGKLFRINPRTGVTRQVDLGQATLENGDGMLLAGRVLFVVQNRSNQIAVVVLSKSLDRGRVVSAITDDDFDVPTTIAFQAGHLYAVNARFGTTDPQPARYDIVRVG
;
A
#
# COMPACT_ATOMS: atom_id res chain seq x y z
N MET A 1 22.99 -60.36 -6.78
CA MET A 1 22.00 -59.30 -7.03
C MET A 1 22.10 -58.27 -5.91
N ALA A 2 22.72 -57.10 -6.21
CA ALA A 2 22.90 -56.04 -5.22
C ALA A 2 21.64 -55.12 -5.31
N GLY A 3 20.91 -55.03 -4.22
CA GLY A 3 19.77 -54.12 -4.09
C GLY A 3 20.22 -52.68 -3.92
N VAL A 4 19.82 -51.80 -4.87
CA VAL A 4 19.99 -50.36 -4.78
C VAL A 4 18.89 -49.84 -3.87
N ALA A 5 19.26 -49.37 -2.67
CA ALA A 5 18.33 -48.68 -1.78
C ALA A 5 18.15 -47.25 -2.32
N LEU A 6 16.95 -46.93 -2.81
CA LEU A 6 16.54 -45.54 -3.06
C LEU A 6 16.36 -44.85 -1.70
N VAL A 7 17.23 -43.89 -1.40
CA VAL A 7 17.04 -42.95 -0.31
C VAL A 7 16.01 -41.91 -0.78
N PRO A 8 14.85 -41.76 -0.10
CA PRO A 8 13.92 -40.70 -0.48
C PRO A 8 14.56 -39.34 -0.22
N ALA A 9 14.64 -38.51 -1.24
CA ALA A 9 15.04 -37.12 -1.11
C ALA A 9 13.99 -36.43 -0.20
N THR A 10 14.39 -36.02 1.00
CA THR A 10 13.59 -35.13 1.83
C THR A 10 13.45 -33.81 1.06
N ALA A 11 12.25 -33.53 0.57
CA ALA A 11 11.94 -32.21 0.07
C ALA A 11 12.14 -31.21 1.22
N GLY A 12 13.25 -30.46 1.17
CA GLY A 12 13.50 -29.38 2.11
C GLY A 12 12.33 -28.42 2.03
N ALA A 13 11.84 -27.97 3.20
CA ALA A 13 10.82 -26.91 3.24
C ALA A 13 11.34 -25.73 2.40
N ALA A 14 10.53 -25.27 1.44
CA ALA A 14 10.90 -24.13 0.61
C ALA A 14 11.10 -22.93 1.53
N THR A 15 12.35 -22.48 1.69
CA THR A 15 12.66 -21.28 2.47
C THR A 15 12.31 -20.06 1.62
N PHE A 16 11.39 -19.22 2.12
CA PHE A 16 11.11 -17.92 1.52
C PHE A 16 12.37 -17.05 1.62
N PRO A 17 12.80 -16.35 0.55
CA PRO A 17 13.97 -15.48 0.61
C PRO A 17 13.75 -14.32 1.59
N ASP A 18 14.81 -13.91 2.30
CA ASP A 18 14.75 -12.78 3.22
C ASP A 18 14.61 -11.46 2.46
N THR A 19 15.26 -11.36 1.30
CA THR A 19 15.12 -10.22 0.38
C THR A 19 14.75 -10.68 -1.02
N ILE A 20 13.87 -9.90 -1.69
CA ILE A 20 13.45 -10.11 -3.07
C ILE A 20 13.88 -8.89 -3.87
N ARG A 21 14.77 -9.08 -4.85
CA ARG A 21 15.28 -8.01 -5.68
C ARG A 21 14.24 -7.54 -6.70
N LEU A 22 14.10 -6.22 -6.81
CA LEU A 22 13.36 -5.55 -7.87
C LEU A 22 14.31 -5.15 -9.00
N PRO A 23 13.80 -4.82 -10.21
CA PRO A 23 14.63 -4.27 -11.26
C PRO A 23 15.40 -3.03 -10.80
N ASP A 24 16.63 -2.85 -11.29
CA ASP A 24 17.43 -1.67 -10.97
C ASP A 24 16.72 -0.39 -11.41
N GLY A 25 16.83 0.68 -10.63
CA GLY A 25 16.15 1.94 -10.89
C GLY A 25 14.62 1.91 -10.68
N TRP A 26 14.07 0.88 -10.03
CA TRP A 26 12.63 0.70 -9.92
C TRP A 26 11.93 1.82 -9.15
N GLN A 27 12.57 2.37 -8.12
CA GLN A 27 12.02 3.40 -7.23
C GLN A 27 10.59 3.05 -6.75
N PRO A 28 10.45 2.00 -5.95
CA PRO A 28 9.14 1.51 -5.51
C PRO A 28 8.53 2.41 -4.44
N GLU A 29 7.20 2.25 -4.24
CA GLU A 29 6.51 2.80 -3.06
C GLU A 29 5.52 1.78 -2.50
N GLY A 30 4.54 1.33 -3.30
CA GLY A 30 3.49 0.43 -2.87
C GLY A 30 3.80 -1.04 -3.12
N ILE A 31 3.44 -1.88 -2.13
CA ILE A 31 3.43 -3.34 -2.27
C ILE A 31 2.03 -3.89 -1.97
N ALA A 32 1.61 -4.88 -2.72
CA ALA A 32 0.35 -5.60 -2.49
C ALA A 32 0.53 -7.11 -2.59
N ALA A 33 -0.17 -7.83 -1.71
CA ALA A 33 -0.32 -9.26 -1.80
C ALA A 33 -1.44 -9.64 -2.78
N GLY A 34 -1.22 -10.67 -3.57
CA GLY A 34 -2.19 -11.23 -4.50
C GLY A 34 -2.58 -12.66 -4.17
N ARG A 35 -3.10 -13.38 -5.16
CA ARG A 35 -3.47 -14.79 -5.00
C ARG A 35 -2.23 -15.68 -4.89
N GLY A 36 -2.35 -16.75 -4.11
CA GLY A 36 -1.24 -17.70 -3.89
C GLY A 36 -0.10 -17.05 -3.14
N THR A 37 1.05 -16.93 -3.77
CA THR A 37 2.27 -16.29 -3.23
C THR A 37 2.64 -15.00 -3.98
N ALA A 38 1.73 -14.48 -4.82
CA ALA A 38 2.03 -13.31 -5.64
C ALA A 38 2.20 -12.03 -4.81
N LEU A 39 3.24 -11.27 -5.14
CA LEU A 39 3.47 -9.89 -4.70
C LEU A 39 3.46 -8.96 -5.91
N TYR A 40 2.99 -7.74 -5.72
CA TYR A 40 2.98 -6.68 -6.72
C TYR A 40 3.63 -5.43 -6.16
N VAL A 41 4.50 -4.77 -6.95
CA VAL A 41 5.20 -3.56 -6.54
C VAL A 41 5.13 -2.53 -7.65
N GLY A 42 4.69 -1.31 -7.32
CA GLY A 42 4.63 -0.17 -8.22
C GLY A 42 5.98 0.51 -8.42
N SER A 43 6.16 1.19 -9.55
CA SER A 43 7.28 2.10 -9.83
C SER A 43 6.79 3.53 -9.89
N ILE A 44 7.33 4.40 -9.05
CA ILE A 44 6.98 5.82 -9.00
C ILE A 44 7.22 6.50 -10.35
N PRO A 45 8.45 6.45 -10.94
CA PRO A 45 8.77 7.27 -12.11
C PRO A 45 8.11 6.78 -13.40
N THR A 46 7.72 5.51 -13.46
CA THR A 46 7.27 4.93 -14.71
C THR A 46 5.81 4.47 -14.71
N GLY A 47 5.22 4.27 -13.51
CA GLY A 47 3.90 3.68 -13.37
C GLY A 47 3.86 2.19 -13.74
N ALA A 48 5.02 1.56 -13.94
CA ALA A 48 5.12 0.12 -14.14
C ALA A 48 4.71 -0.64 -12.87
N VAL A 49 4.28 -1.89 -13.04
CA VAL A 49 4.02 -2.79 -11.92
C VAL A 49 4.78 -4.09 -12.13
N TRP A 50 5.64 -4.42 -11.18
CA TRP A 50 6.30 -5.71 -11.09
C TRP A 50 5.40 -6.72 -10.38
N LYS A 51 5.46 -7.98 -10.81
CA LYS A 51 4.79 -9.11 -10.16
C LYS A 51 5.80 -10.23 -9.93
N GLY A 52 5.87 -10.72 -8.70
CA GLY A 52 6.70 -11.85 -8.36
C GLY A 52 6.04 -12.84 -7.42
N ASP A 53 6.75 -13.91 -7.14
CA ASP A 53 6.38 -14.97 -6.22
C ASP A 53 7.19 -14.83 -4.93
N ALA A 54 6.52 -14.60 -3.81
CA ALA A 54 7.13 -14.43 -2.50
C ALA A 54 8.00 -15.64 -2.07
N ARG A 55 7.66 -16.85 -2.54
CA ARG A 55 8.36 -18.07 -2.18
C ARG A 55 9.69 -18.25 -2.92
N THR A 56 9.74 -17.82 -4.18
CA THR A 56 10.95 -17.99 -5.02
C THR A 56 11.76 -16.72 -5.15
N GLY A 57 11.16 -15.56 -4.87
CA GLY A 57 11.74 -14.24 -5.10
C GLY A 57 11.84 -13.87 -6.59
N GLN A 58 11.34 -14.72 -7.49
CA GLN A 58 11.37 -14.46 -8.93
C GLN A 58 10.17 -13.69 -9.39
N GLY A 59 10.35 -12.79 -10.36
CA GLY A 59 9.25 -12.01 -10.92
C GLY A 59 9.67 -11.17 -12.11
N ASP A 60 8.66 -10.62 -12.79
CA ASP A 60 8.81 -9.85 -14.01
C ASP A 60 7.89 -8.62 -14.02
N VAL A 61 8.12 -7.72 -14.97
CA VAL A 61 7.24 -6.57 -15.20
C VAL A 61 5.91 -7.05 -15.78
N LEU A 62 4.85 -6.91 -14.99
CA LEU A 62 3.49 -7.25 -15.39
C LEU A 62 2.83 -6.13 -16.21
N VAL A 63 2.97 -4.87 -15.76
CA VAL A 63 2.46 -3.69 -16.44
C VAL A 63 3.64 -2.84 -16.87
N GLY A 64 3.77 -2.61 -18.18
CA GLY A 64 4.84 -1.78 -18.75
C GLY A 64 4.72 -0.31 -18.31
N GLY A 65 5.86 0.34 -18.11
CA GLY A 65 5.93 1.73 -17.72
C GLY A 65 5.49 2.69 -18.83
N ARG A 66 4.97 3.85 -18.41
CA ARG A 66 4.66 5.01 -19.27
C ARG A 66 5.15 6.29 -18.57
N PRO A 67 6.46 6.55 -18.57
CA PRO A 67 7.05 7.69 -17.89
C PRO A 67 6.38 9.01 -18.26
N GLY A 68 6.13 9.88 -17.27
CA GLY A 68 5.45 11.16 -17.45
C GLY A 68 3.91 11.06 -17.60
N ALA A 69 3.36 9.90 -17.97
CA ALA A 69 1.93 9.69 -18.11
C ALA A 69 1.32 8.89 -16.95
N ARG A 70 2.11 8.05 -16.30
CA ARG A 70 1.67 7.21 -15.17
C ARG A 70 2.69 7.21 -14.05
N SER A 71 2.19 7.03 -12.85
CA SER A 71 2.97 6.72 -11.65
C SER A 71 2.24 5.60 -10.91
N ALA A 72 2.96 4.78 -10.15
CA ALA A 72 2.37 3.74 -9.32
C ALA A 72 2.88 3.91 -7.90
N ILE A 73 2.07 4.53 -7.07
CA ILE A 73 2.31 4.80 -5.66
C ILE A 73 1.66 3.67 -4.84
N GLY A 74 0.66 3.94 -4.04
CA GLY A 74 -0.08 2.92 -3.32
C GLY A 74 -0.80 1.94 -4.26
N ILE A 75 -0.80 0.67 -3.89
CA ILE A 75 -1.32 -0.41 -4.73
C ILE A 75 -2.05 -1.45 -3.87
N LYS A 76 -3.21 -1.92 -4.32
CA LYS A 76 -3.97 -3.01 -3.66
C LYS A 76 -4.60 -3.95 -4.68
N VAL A 77 -4.67 -5.22 -4.32
CA VAL A 77 -5.39 -6.24 -5.09
C VAL A 77 -6.75 -6.50 -4.46
N ASP A 78 -7.81 -6.50 -5.26
CA ASP A 78 -9.13 -6.85 -4.79
C ASP A 78 -9.42 -8.37 -4.89
N ARG A 79 -10.55 -8.80 -4.33
CA ARG A 79 -10.99 -10.21 -4.36
C ARG A 79 -11.25 -10.74 -5.77
N ARG A 80 -11.39 -9.87 -6.77
CA ARG A 80 -11.57 -10.21 -8.19
C ARG A 80 -10.27 -10.24 -8.96
N ASN A 81 -9.14 -10.14 -8.24
CA ASN A 81 -7.81 -10.15 -8.82
C ASN A 81 -7.58 -8.95 -9.76
N ARG A 82 -8.03 -7.77 -9.34
CA ARG A 82 -7.74 -6.50 -9.99
C ARG A 82 -6.78 -5.69 -9.13
N LEU A 83 -5.82 -5.07 -9.77
CA LEU A 83 -4.90 -4.12 -9.16
C LEU A 83 -5.51 -2.72 -9.23
N PHE A 84 -5.65 -2.05 -8.09
CA PHE A 84 -5.99 -0.64 -7.98
C PHE A 84 -4.71 0.11 -7.62
N VAL A 85 -4.36 1.12 -8.39
CA VAL A 85 -3.09 1.84 -8.30
C VAL A 85 -3.35 3.33 -8.17
N ALA A 86 -2.77 3.95 -7.15
CA ALA A 86 -2.75 5.39 -6.95
C ALA A 86 -1.67 6.02 -7.82
N GLY A 87 -2.02 7.07 -8.56
CA GLY A 87 -1.20 7.66 -9.62
C GLY A 87 -0.37 8.87 -9.20
N GLY A 88 -0.22 9.14 -7.90
CA GLY A 88 0.62 10.24 -7.40
C GLY A 88 0.22 11.62 -7.93
N ALA A 89 1.20 12.39 -8.36
CA ALA A 89 1.02 13.74 -8.88
C ALA A 89 0.24 13.80 -10.21
N THR A 90 -0.01 12.65 -10.88
CA THR A 90 -0.88 12.64 -12.07
C THR A 90 -2.34 12.93 -11.74
N GLY A 91 -2.73 12.81 -10.47
CA GLY A 91 -4.10 12.98 -10.01
C GLY A 91 -5.03 11.85 -10.49
N MET A 92 -4.47 10.73 -10.93
CA MET A 92 -5.23 9.62 -11.52
C MET A 92 -5.24 8.38 -10.61
N ALA A 93 -6.14 7.45 -10.93
CA ALA A 93 -6.08 6.06 -10.51
C ALA A 93 -6.14 5.14 -11.72
N PHE A 94 -5.46 3.99 -11.61
CA PHE A 94 -5.43 2.98 -12.65
C PHE A 94 -5.93 1.64 -12.10
N VAL A 95 -6.61 0.87 -12.94
CA VAL A 95 -7.07 -0.47 -12.59
C VAL A 95 -6.62 -1.45 -13.67
N TYR A 96 -5.94 -2.51 -13.23
CA TYR A 96 -5.41 -3.55 -14.11
C TYR A 96 -5.94 -4.92 -13.72
N ASP A 97 -5.97 -5.84 -14.67
CA ASP A 97 -6.09 -7.27 -14.37
C ASP A 97 -4.78 -7.77 -13.74
N ALA A 98 -4.84 -8.25 -12.50
CA ALA A 98 -3.65 -8.66 -11.73
C ALA A 98 -2.98 -9.96 -12.26
N ARG A 99 -3.61 -10.66 -13.19
CA ARG A 99 -3.03 -11.85 -13.83
C ARG A 99 -2.27 -11.50 -15.10
N THR A 100 -2.83 -10.61 -15.93
CA THR A 100 -2.34 -10.32 -17.28
C THR A 100 -1.68 -8.96 -17.43
N GLY A 101 -1.90 -8.03 -16.48
CA GLY A 101 -1.48 -6.64 -16.60
C GLY A 101 -2.33 -5.79 -17.55
N ALA A 102 -3.41 -6.34 -18.11
CA ALA A 102 -4.27 -5.60 -19.01
C ALA A 102 -4.91 -4.39 -18.34
N ASP A 103 -4.94 -3.24 -19.03
CA ASP A 103 -5.66 -2.05 -18.60
C ASP A 103 -7.17 -2.36 -18.52
N LEU A 104 -7.79 -2.19 -17.36
CA LEU A 104 -9.24 -2.35 -17.17
C LEU A 104 -9.95 -0.98 -17.13
N ALA A 105 -9.35 0.00 -16.48
CA ALA A 105 -9.86 1.35 -16.38
C ALA A 105 -8.78 2.35 -15.92
N SER A 106 -9.00 3.62 -16.24
CA SER A 106 -8.27 4.75 -15.65
C SER A 106 -9.26 5.85 -15.28
N TYR A 107 -8.99 6.56 -14.19
CA TYR A 107 -9.89 7.56 -13.64
C TYR A 107 -9.14 8.83 -13.32
N GLN A 108 -9.62 9.98 -13.78
CA GLN A 108 -9.19 11.26 -13.26
C GLN A 108 -9.85 11.47 -11.89
N LEU A 109 -9.06 11.53 -10.84
CA LEU A 109 -9.52 11.71 -9.46
C LEU A 109 -9.48 13.19 -9.06
N ALA A 110 -8.31 13.81 -9.17
CA ALA A 110 -8.14 15.23 -8.90
C ALA A 110 -8.48 16.08 -10.11
N THR A 111 -8.91 17.31 -9.90
CA THR A 111 -9.08 18.29 -10.97
C THR A 111 -7.75 18.50 -11.69
N PRO A 112 -7.68 18.42 -13.02
CA PRO A 112 -6.44 18.68 -13.76
C PRO A 112 -5.83 20.04 -13.39
N GLY A 113 -4.51 20.03 -13.09
CA GLY A 113 -3.77 21.24 -12.67
C GLY A 113 -3.89 21.60 -11.18
N ALA A 114 -4.74 20.91 -10.42
CA ALA A 114 -4.76 21.08 -8.97
C ALA A 114 -3.51 20.47 -8.32
N ALA A 115 -3.05 21.07 -7.22
CA ALA A 115 -2.04 20.45 -6.38
C ALA A 115 -2.62 19.16 -5.77
N THR A 116 -2.06 18.02 -6.12
CA THR A 116 -2.52 16.70 -5.69
C THR A 116 -1.35 15.72 -5.58
N PHE A 117 -1.50 14.75 -4.71
CA PHE A 117 -0.68 13.56 -4.69
C PHE A 117 -1.55 12.38 -4.22
N VAL A 118 -2.15 11.69 -5.19
CA VAL A 118 -2.97 10.51 -4.93
C VAL A 118 -2.05 9.39 -4.42
N ASN A 119 -2.11 9.11 -3.11
CA ASN A 119 -1.04 8.37 -2.44
C ASN A 119 -1.36 6.89 -2.27
N ASP A 120 -2.27 6.53 -1.38
CA ASP A 120 -2.56 5.12 -1.10
C ASP A 120 -4.02 4.77 -1.41
N VAL A 121 -4.31 3.48 -1.44
CA VAL A 121 -5.63 2.96 -1.78
C VAL A 121 -6.04 1.82 -0.85
N VAL A 122 -7.32 1.78 -0.49
CA VAL A 122 -7.95 0.61 0.12
C VAL A 122 -9.18 0.21 -0.65
N VAL A 123 -9.35 -1.09 -0.89
CA VAL A 123 -10.51 -1.63 -1.61
C VAL A 123 -11.43 -2.34 -0.63
N THR A 124 -12.70 -1.95 -0.63
CA THR A 124 -13.80 -2.57 0.10
C THR A 124 -14.75 -3.27 -0.87
N ASP A 125 -15.79 -3.94 -0.36
CA ASP A 125 -16.75 -4.63 -1.24
C ASP A 125 -17.51 -3.68 -2.18
N ASN A 126 -17.63 -2.40 -1.80
CA ASN A 126 -18.46 -1.42 -2.51
C ASN A 126 -17.73 -0.16 -2.98
N ALA A 127 -16.45 -0.03 -2.71
CA ALA A 127 -15.65 1.10 -3.19
C ALA A 127 -14.15 0.84 -3.09
N ALA A 128 -13.37 1.51 -3.96
CA ALA A 128 -11.97 1.79 -3.71
C ALA A 128 -11.85 3.26 -3.23
N TRP A 129 -11.05 3.47 -2.19
CA TRP A 129 -10.83 4.77 -1.57
C TRP A 129 -9.36 5.14 -1.69
N PHE A 130 -9.08 6.36 -2.14
CA PHE A 130 -7.73 6.86 -2.33
C PHE A 130 -7.50 8.07 -1.43
N THR A 131 -6.34 8.14 -0.80
CA THR A 131 -5.87 9.33 -0.08
C THR A 131 -5.25 10.34 -1.03
N ASP A 132 -5.26 11.61 -0.62
CA ASP A 132 -4.50 12.68 -1.25
C ASP A 132 -3.58 13.34 -0.21
N SER A 133 -2.27 13.29 -0.41
CA SER A 133 -1.31 13.88 0.52
C SER A 133 -1.21 15.40 0.41
N SER A 134 -1.83 16.01 -0.59
CA SER A 134 -1.80 17.46 -0.83
C SER A 134 -3.14 18.14 -0.57
N ALA A 135 -4.23 17.39 -0.37
CA ALA A 135 -5.58 17.93 -0.21
C ALA A 135 -6.35 17.25 0.94
N ALA A 136 -7.25 18.02 1.58
CA ALA A 136 -8.11 17.52 2.66
C ALA A 136 -9.31 16.74 2.12
N GLN A 137 -9.05 15.64 1.42
CA GLN A 137 -10.09 14.84 0.79
C GLN A 137 -9.66 13.39 0.56
N LEU A 138 -10.66 12.54 0.33
CA LEU A 138 -10.48 11.22 -0.26
C LEU A 138 -11.18 11.16 -1.61
N TYR A 139 -10.68 10.32 -2.50
CA TYR A 139 -11.40 9.96 -3.71
C TYR A 139 -12.05 8.61 -3.57
N LYS A 140 -13.23 8.46 -4.14
CA LYS A 140 -14.02 7.23 -4.11
C LYS A 140 -14.32 6.77 -5.53
N LEU A 141 -13.95 5.53 -5.83
CA LEU A 141 -14.47 4.78 -6.97
C LEU A 141 -15.57 3.85 -6.45
N PRO A 142 -16.86 4.14 -6.66
CA PRO A 142 -17.94 3.26 -6.22
C PRO A 142 -17.92 1.97 -7.04
N LEU A 143 -17.82 0.82 -6.36
CA LEU A 143 -17.91 -0.48 -7.01
C LEU A 143 -19.36 -0.92 -7.02
N GLY A 144 -19.92 -1.10 -8.21
CA GLY A 144 -21.28 -1.55 -8.41
C GLY A 144 -21.52 -3.01 -8.05
N ARG A 145 -22.73 -3.51 -8.32
CA ARG A 145 -23.07 -4.93 -8.10
C ARG A 145 -22.03 -5.82 -8.79
N HIS A 146 -21.69 -6.92 -8.10
CA HIS A 146 -20.64 -7.86 -8.54
C HIS A 146 -19.27 -7.19 -8.78
N GLY A 147 -19.03 -6.03 -8.14
CA GLY A 147 -17.78 -5.27 -8.26
C GLY A 147 -17.57 -4.60 -9.61
N ARG A 148 -18.66 -4.27 -10.33
CA ARG A 148 -18.56 -3.48 -11.56
C ARG A 148 -17.75 -2.20 -11.31
N LEU A 149 -16.78 -1.96 -12.15
CA LEU A 149 -16.04 -0.69 -12.16
C LEU A 149 -16.98 0.46 -12.53
N PRO A 150 -16.86 1.63 -11.91
CA PRO A 150 -17.70 2.77 -12.21
C PRO A 150 -17.41 3.34 -13.61
N ALA A 151 -18.34 4.11 -14.14
CA ALA A 151 -18.06 5.01 -15.25
C ALA A 151 -17.21 6.20 -14.73
N PRO A 152 -16.46 6.91 -15.62
CA PRO A 152 -15.60 8.03 -15.20
C PRO A 152 -16.33 9.14 -14.44
N ASP A 153 -17.58 9.43 -14.77
CA ASP A 153 -18.44 10.43 -14.13
C ASP A 153 -19.04 9.96 -12.79
N GLU A 154 -18.88 8.69 -12.44
CA GLU A 154 -19.29 8.14 -11.15
C GLU A 154 -18.21 8.32 -10.06
N VAL A 155 -17.02 8.82 -10.38
CA VAL A 155 -15.98 9.18 -9.41
C VAL A 155 -16.52 10.24 -8.43
N ARG A 156 -16.21 10.11 -7.16
CA ARG A 156 -16.65 11.05 -6.12
C ARG A 156 -15.47 11.52 -5.28
N THR A 157 -15.49 12.80 -4.96
CA THR A 157 -14.60 13.40 -3.96
C THR A 157 -15.34 13.49 -2.63
N LEU A 158 -14.69 13.09 -1.55
CA LEU A 158 -15.18 13.19 -0.18
C LEU A 158 -14.32 14.19 0.58
N ALA A 159 -14.79 15.40 0.77
CA ALA A 159 -14.11 16.40 1.58
C ALA A 159 -14.00 15.93 3.04
N LEU A 160 -12.86 16.14 3.66
CA LEU A 160 -12.62 15.80 5.05
C LEU A 160 -12.88 17.01 5.95
N THR A 161 -13.54 16.75 7.07
CA THR A 161 -13.89 17.73 8.10
C THR A 161 -13.60 17.14 9.48
N GLY A 162 -13.78 17.94 10.53
CA GLY A 162 -13.58 17.49 11.91
C GLY A 162 -12.13 17.69 12.38
N ASP A 163 -11.53 16.65 12.98
CA ASP A 163 -10.25 16.81 13.68
C ASP A 163 -9.03 16.86 12.72
N PHE A 164 -9.17 16.36 11.48
CA PHE A 164 -8.11 16.47 10.48
C PHE A 164 -7.95 17.91 10.03
N GLN A 165 -6.72 18.39 10.04
CA GLN A 165 -6.33 19.69 9.51
C GLN A 165 -5.23 19.50 8.48
N LEU A 166 -5.41 20.09 7.30
CA LEU A 166 -4.38 20.10 6.28
C LEU A 166 -3.19 20.92 6.78
N GLY A 167 -2.04 20.33 6.78
CA GLY A 167 -0.78 20.94 7.17
C GLY A 167 0.23 20.94 6.02
N ALA A 168 1.51 21.06 6.35
CA ALA A 168 2.59 20.85 5.38
C ALA A 168 2.50 19.42 4.80
N SER A 169 2.74 19.30 3.51
CA SER A 169 2.79 17.99 2.86
C SER A 169 4.05 17.19 3.27
N PRO A 170 3.96 15.86 3.36
CA PRO A 170 2.81 15.02 3.04
C PRO A 170 1.77 14.95 4.17
N ASN A 171 0.49 14.96 3.80
CA ASN A 171 -0.62 14.82 4.72
C ASN A 171 -1.10 13.36 4.82
N LEU A 172 -2.38 13.06 4.47
CA LEU A 172 -2.87 11.68 4.52
C LEU A 172 -2.08 10.79 3.57
N ASN A 173 -1.64 9.66 4.11
CA ASN A 173 -0.85 8.68 3.39
C ASN A 173 -1.57 7.32 3.44
N GLY A 174 -1.03 6.34 4.15
CA GLY A 174 -1.60 5.01 4.24
C GLY A 174 -3.07 5.01 4.66
N ILE A 175 -3.86 4.12 4.07
CA ILE A 175 -5.28 3.98 4.36
C ILE A 175 -5.68 2.52 4.49
N VAL A 176 -6.47 2.20 5.52
CA VAL A 176 -7.07 0.88 5.71
C VAL A 176 -8.55 0.98 6.03
N ALA A 177 -9.29 -0.10 5.74
CA ALA A 177 -10.71 -0.19 6.03
C ALA A 177 -10.97 -1.10 7.23
N ALA A 178 -11.79 -0.64 8.14
CA ALA A 178 -12.24 -1.38 9.30
C ALA A 178 -13.77 -1.59 9.25
N ARG A 179 -14.25 -2.56 10.04
CA ARG A 179 -15.70 -2.84 10.18
C ARG A 179 -16.43 -3.05 8.85
N GLY A 180 -15.77 -3.77 7.91
CA GLY A 180 -16.36 -4.02 6.59
C GLY A 180 -16.50 -2.73 5.76
N GLY A 181 -15.57 -1.79 5.87
CA GLY A 181 -15.58 -0.54 5.12
C GLY A 181 -16.49 0.56 5.69
N ARG A 182 -17.10 0.33 6.88
CA ARG A 182 -17.89 1.37 7.56
C ARG A 182 -17.07 2.44 8.28
N THR A 183 -15.79 2.20 8.43
CA THR A 183 -14.80 3.14 8.98
C THR A 183 -13.53 2.99 8.19
N LEU A 184 -12.91 4.11 7.81
CA LEU A 184 -11.56 4.13 7.27
C LEU A 184 -10.61 4.66 8.35
N LEU A 185 -9.37 4.20 8.31
CA LEU A 185 -8.29 4.76 9.13
C LEU A 185 -7.20 5.24 8.18
N SER A 186 -6.63 6.42 8.47
CA SER A 186 -5.50 6.96 7.70
C SER A 186 -4.54 7.70 8.61
N VAL A 187 -3.25 7.59 8.33
CA VAL A 187 -2.19 8.31 9.04
C VAL A 187 -1.85 9.59 8.30
N GLN A 188 -1.57 10.66 9.06
CA GLN A 188 -1.00 11.90 8.53
C GLN A 188 0.52 11.88 8.76
N THR A 189 1.29 11.79 7.69
CA THR A 189 2.75 11.62 7.76
C THR A 189 3.43 12.74 8.53
N SER A 190 3.07 13.99 8.23
CA SER A 190 3.73 15.18 8.79
C SER A 190 3.52 15.39 10.29
N THR A 191 2.43 14.85 10.86
CA THR A 191 2.08 15.03 12.28
C THR A 191 2.12 13.74 13.08
N GLY A 192 2.23 12.58 12.42
CA GLY A 192 2.13 11.28 13.06
C GLY A 192 0.76 10.98 13.66
N LYS A 193 -0.27 11.75 13.33
CA LYS A 193 -1.63 11.52 13.82
C LYS A 193 -2.35 10.45 13.02
N LEU A 194 -3.10 9.61 13.72
CA LEU A 194 -3.99 8.63 13.13
C LEU A 194 -5.43 9.14 13.20
N PHE A 195 -6.16 9.06 12.10
CA PHE A 195 -7.56 9.47 12.01
C PHE A 195 -8.46 8.30 11.65
N ARG A 196 -9.60 8.20 12.30
CA ARG A 196 -10.75 7.46 11.80
C ARG A 196 -11.63 8.39 10.98
N ILE A 197 -12.08 7.91 9.85
CA ILE A 197 -12.84 8.68 8.86
C ILE A 197 -14.18 7.97 8.62
N ASN A 198 -15.25 8.72 8.65
CA ASN A 198 -16.56 8.23 8.25
C ASN A 198 -16.67 8.30 6.72
N PRO A 199 -16.74 7.17 5.99
CA PRO A 199 -16.73 7.16 4.53
C PRO A 199 -18.03 7.69 3.88
N ARG A 200 -19.05 8.01 4.68
CA ARG A 200 -20.31 8.57 4.20
C ARG A 200 -20.35 10.09 4.28
N THR A 201 -19.66 10.66 5.26
CA THR A 201 -19.75 12.09 5.58
C THR A 201 -18.43 12.84 5.50
N GLY A 202 -17.28 12.14 5.43
CA GLY A 202 -15.95 12.74 5.51
C GLY A 202 -15.56 13.26 6.90
N VAL A 203 -16.41 13.08 7.90
CA VAL A 203 -16.06 13.50 9.27
C VAL A 203 -14.92 12.64 9.80
N THR A 204 -13.86 13.30 10.21
CA THR A 204 -12.67 12.69 10.82
C THR A 204 -12.70 12.85 12.33
N ARG A 205 -12.12 11.88 13.02
CA ARG A 205 -11.81 11.95 14.45
C ARG A 205 -10.42 11.38 14.66
N GLN A 206 -9.60 12.13 15.40
CA GLN A 206 -8.27 11.65 15.79
C GLN A 206 -8.41 10.42 16.69
N VAL A 207 -7.58 9.41 16.44
CA VAL A 207 -7.44 8.25 17.33
C VAL A 207 -6.45 8.62 18.42
N ASP A 208 -6.88 8.52 19.67
CA ASP A 208 -6.03 8.80 20.82
C ASP A 208 -4.99 7.67 21.00
N LEU A 209 -3.72 8.00 20.81
CA LEU A 209 -2.57 7.09 21.01
C LEU A 209 -1.80 7.38 22.31
N GLY A 210 -2.35 8.22 23.21
CA GLY A 210 -1.66 8.72 24.39
C GLY A 210 -0.50 9.65 24.00
N GLN A 211 0.69 9.38 24.52
CA GLN A 211 1.88 10.18 24.20
C GLN A 211 2.61 9.71 22.93
N ALA A 212 2.17 8.59 22.33
CA ALA A 212 2.82 8.05 21.14
C ALA A 212 2.40 8.80 19.87
N THR A 213 3.34 8.93 18.94
CA THR A 213 3.10 9.47 17.60
C THR A 213 3.50 8.44 16.54
N LEU A 214 2.96 8.59 15.35
CA LEU A 214 3.29 7.78 14.18
C LEU A 214 3.99 8.67 13.13
N GLU A 215 4.94 9.49 13.59
CA GLU A 215 5.71 10.37 12.70
C GLU A 215 6.34 9.61 11.53
N ASN A 216 6.38 10.23 10.37
CA ASN A 216 6.77 9.57 9.12
C ASN A 216 5.89 8.36 8.77
N GLY A 217 4.66 8.32 9.32
CA GLY A 217 3.69 7.27 9.03
C GLY A 217 3.35 7.23 7.54
N ASP A 218 3.47 6.03 6.97
CA ASP A 218 3.33 5.74 5.55
C ASP A 218 2.31 4.61 5.35
N GLY A 219 2.60 3.59 4.58
CA GLY A 219 1.70 2.48 4.32
C GLY A 219 1.23 1.77 5.59
N MET A 220 0.01 1.27 5.56
CA MET A 220 -0.63 0.62 6.71
C MET A 220 -1.21 -0.74 6.35
N LEU A 221 -1.28 -1.62 7.36
CA LEU A 221 -1.95 -2.91 7.28
C LEU A 221 -2.75 -3.15 8.57
N LEU A 222 -4.02 -3.54 8.43
CA LEU A 222 -4.90 -3.84 9.56
C LEU A 222 -5.24 -5.33 9.60
N ALA A 223 -4.87 -5.99 10.70
CA ALA A 223 -5.20 -7.38 11.01
C ALA A 223 -6.07 -7.44 12.27
N GLY A 224 -7.39 -7.58 12.09
CA GLY A 224 -8.32 -7.51 13.20
C GLY A 224 -8.32 -6.14 13.89
N ARG A 225 -7.68 -6.04 15.06
CA ARG A 225 -7.49 -4.79 15.80
C ARG A 225 -6.02 -4.39 15.91
N VAL A 226 -5.13 -5.15 15.31
CA VAL A 226 -3.71 -4.81 15.24
C VAL A 226 -3.47 -4.04 13.96
N LEU A 227 -3.03 -2.81 14.10
CA LEU A 227 -2.65 -1.93 13.00
C LEU A 227 -1.13 -1.85 12.95
N PHE A 228 -0.57 -2.17 11.79
CA PHE A 228 0.82 -1.97 11.46
C PHE A 228 0.93 -0.68 10.67
N VAL A 229 1.83 0.22 11.07
CA VAL A 229 2.09 1.49 10.41
C VAL A 229 3.57 1.61 10.11
N VAL A 230 3.93 1.66 8.85
CA VAL A 230 5.32 1.91 8.46
C VAL A 230 5.67 3.35 8.82
N GLN A 231 6.79 3.54 9.49
CA GLN A 231 7.41 4.84 9.78
C GLN A 231 8.69 4.93 8.97
N ASN A 232 8.55 5.38 7.71
CA ASN A 232 9.53 5.19 6.66
C ASN A 232 10.94 5.72 7.01
N ARG A 233 11.07 6.98 7.39
CA ARG A 233 12.37 7.58 7.75
C ARG A 233 12.91 7.12 9.10
N SER A 234 12.10 6.41 9.88
CA SER A 234 12.50 5.81 11.16
C SER A 234 12.93 4.35 11.01
N ASN A 235 12.86 3.79 9.78
CA ASN A 235 13.17 2.40 9.46
C ASN A 235 12.52 1.42 10.43
N GLN A 236 11.20 1.59 10.66
CA GLN A 236 10.45 0.72 11.58
C GLN A 236 8.98 0.60 11.19
N ILE A 237 8.33 -0.40 11.74
CA ILE A 237 6.89 -0.62 11.64
C ILE A 237 6.29 -0.55 13.04
N ALA A 238 5.54 0.49 13.34
CA ALA A 238 4.82 0.60 14.61
C ALA A 238 3.67 -0.42 14.67
N VAL A 239 3.54 -1.12 15.80
CA VAL A 239 2.44 -2.06 16.05
C VAL A 239 1.47 -1.42 17.03
N VAL A 240 0.26 -1.14 16.57
CA VAL A 240 -0.77 -0.43 17.34
C VAL A 240 -1.95 -1.37 17.62
N VAL A 241 -2.30 -1.56 18.88
CA VAL A 241 -3.52 -2.28 19.26
C VAL A 241 -4.66 -1.29 19.43
N LEU A 242 -5.65 -1.37 18.57
CA LEU A 242 -6.81 -0.47 18.56
C LEU A 242 -7.91 -0.94 19.53
N SER A 243 -8.64 0.00 20.12
CA SER A 243 -9.88 -0.24 20.87
C SER A 243 -10.97 -0.80 19.93
N LYS A 244 -12.01 -1.41 20.51
CA LYS A 244 -13.19 -1.86 19.73
C LYS A 244 -13.91 -0.70 19.03
N SER A 245 -13.91 0.49 19.61
CA SER A 245 -14.51 1.72 19.05
C SER A 245 -13.64 2.37 17.98
N LEU A 246 -12.36 2.02 17.90
CA LEU A 246 -11.36 2.64 17.03
C LEU A 246 -11.07 4.10 17.36
N ASP A 247 -11.45 4.55 18.57
CA ASP A 247 -11.22 5.92 19.06
C ASP A 247 -9.90 6.06 19.81
N ARG A 248 -9.33 4.93 20.24
CA ARG A 248 -8.07 4.85 20.96
C ARG A 248 -7.21 3.71 20.41
N GLY A 249 -5.90 3.85 20.57
CA GLY A 249 -4.93 2.81 20.28
C GLY A 249 -3.75 2.92 21.22
N ARG A 250 -2.99 1.85 21.32
CA ARG A 250 -1.74 1.83 22.07
C ARG A 250 -0.64 1.26 21.17
N VAL A 251 0.43 2.00 20.97
CA VAL A 251 1.67 1.48 20.36
C VAL A 251 2.27 0.50 21.36
N VAL A 252 2.34 -0.77 20.98
CA VAL A 252 2.78 -1.86 21.86
C VAL A 252 4.21 -2.31 21.57
N SER A 253 4.66 -2.12 20.35
CA SER A 253 6.04 -2.42 19.90
C SER A 253 6.33 -1.71 18.59
N ALA A 254 7.59 -1.73 18.20
CA ALA A 254 8.04 -1.44 16.85
C ALA A 254 8.81 -2.68 16.34
N ILE A 255 8.63 -2.98 15.07
CA ILE A 255 9.39 -3.98 14.34
C ILE A 255 10.46 -3.24 13.55
N THR A 256 11.70 -3.65 13.69
CA THR A 256 12.86 -3.17 12.93
C THR A 256 13.48 -4.35 12.21
N ASP A 257 14.21 -4.06 11.16
CA ASP A 257 14.96 -5.03 10.38
C ASP A 257 16.23 -4.33 9.88
N ASP A 258 17.36 -5.02 9.90
CA ASP A 258 18.65 -4.46 9.49
C ASP A 258 18.68 -4.13 7.98
N ASP A 259 17.80 -4.77 7.20
CA ASP A 259 17.65 -4.55 5.78
C ASP A 259 16.68 -3.40 5.43
N PHE A 260 16.05 -2.75 6.44
CA PHE A 260 15.20 -1.59 6.16
C PHE A 260 16.01 -0.38 5.72
N ASP A 261 15.63 0.14 4.55
CA ASP A 261 16.19 1.36 3.97
C ASP A 261 15.06 2.22 3.37
N VAL A 262 14.46 3.02 4.23
CA VAL A 262 13.25 3.81 3.98
C VAL A 262 12.11 2.92 3.46
N PRO A 263 11.64 1.90 4.26
CA PRO A 263 10.48 1.11 3.89
C PRO A 263 9.25 2.01 3.83
N THR A 264 8.36 1.78 2.85
CA THR A 264 7.17 2.64 2.65
C THR A 264 5.87 1.92 2.92
N THR A 265 5.71 0.74 2.36
CA THR A 265 4.45 0.00 2.46
C THR A 265 4.72 -1.46 2.80
N ILE A 266 3.73 -2.11 3.41
CA ILE A 266 3.80 -3.52 3.83
C ILE A 266 2.64 -4.34 3.27
N ALA A 267 2.91 -5.62 3.05
CA ALA A 267 1.92 -6.61 2.67
C ALA A 267 2.11 -7.90 3.47
N PHE A 268 1.01 -8.56 3.84
CA PHE A 268 1.06 -9.89 4.45
C PHE A 268 0.79 -10.94 3.38
N GLN A 269 1.75 -11.84 3.15
CA GLN A 269 1.68 -12.85 2.11
C GLN A 269 2.26 -14.17 2.59
N ALA A 270 1.53 -15.27 2.35
CA ALA A 270 1.99 -16.63 2.65
C ALA A 270 2.54 -16.82 4.08
N GLY A 271 1.94 -16.15 5.07
CA GLY A 271 2.34 -16.26 6.49
C GLY A 271 3.45 -15.29 6.92
N HIS A 272 3.97 -14.45 6.01
CA HIS A 272 5.05 -13.51 6.29
C HIS A 272 4.62 -12.07 6.01
N LEU A 273 5.23 -11.13 6.72
CA LEU A 273 5.14 -9.70 6.45
C LEU A 273 6.27 -9.32 5.49
N TYR A 274 5.94 -8.52 4.48
CA TYR A 274 6.89 -8.00 3.50
C TYR A 274 6.84 -6.48 3.51
N ALA A 275 7.99 -5.83 3.51
CA ALA A 275 8.13 -4.39 3.37
C ALA A 275 8.89 -4.06 2.09
N VAL A 276 8.50 -3.00 1.38
CA VAL A 276 9.23 -2.54 0.20
C VAL A 276 10.11 -1.35 0.56
N ASN A 277 11.40 -1.41 0.24
CA ASN A 277 12.37 -0.34 0.45
C ASN A 277 12.33 0.67 -0.71
N ALA A 278 11.84 1.87 -0.43
CA ALA A 278 11.79 2.95 -1.43
C ALA A 278 13.11 3.73 -1.54
N ARG A 279 13.96 3.68 -0.52
CA ARG A 279 15.29 4.32 -0.49
C ARG A 279 15.23 5.81 -0.86
N PHE A 280 14.22 6.54 -0.36
CA PHE A 280 14.05 7.96 -0.65
C PHE A 280 15.25 8.78 -0.22
N GLY A 281 15.81 9.55 -1.16
CA GLY A 281 17.00 10.35 -0.95
C GLY A 281 18.28 9.74 -1.52
N THR A 282 18.17 8.58 -2.22
CA THR A 282 19.29 8.02 -2.99
C THR A 282 19.77 9.01 -4.03
N THR A 283 21.08 9.29 -4.03
CA THR A 283 21.71 10.34 -4.86
C THR A 283 21.60 10.02 -6.36
N ASP A 284 21.73 8.75 -6.74
CA ASP A 284 21.54 8.28 -8.11
C ASP A 284 20.53 7.12 -8.12
N PRO A 285 19.24 7.42 -8.28
CA PRO A 285 18.20 6.41 -8.16
C PRO A 285 18.12 5.45 -9.37
N GLN A 286 18.67 5.80 -10.53
CA GLN A 286 18.51 5.00 -11.74
C GLN A 286 19.29 3.67 -11.72
N PRO A 287 20.58 3.61 -11.33
CA PRO A 287 21.28 2.35 -11.16
C PRO A 287 21.07 1.74 -9.76
N ALA A 288 20.36 2.42 -8.86
CA ALA A 288 20.19 1.93 -7.50
C ALA A 288 19.40 0.62 -7.46
N ARG A 289 19.78 -0.24 -6.51
CA ARG A 289 19.10 -1.50 -6.25
C ARG A 289 17.96 -1.27 -5.30
N TYR A 290 16.83 -1.86 -5.62
CA TYR A 290 15.62 -1.84 -4.80
C TYR A 290 15.18 -3.26 -4.48
N ASP A 291 14.52 -3.44 -3.36
CA ASP A 291 14.15 -4.74 -2.85
C ASP A 291 12.88 -4.72 -2.00
N ILE A 292 12.38 -5.91 -1.75
CA ILE A 292 11.35 -6.23 -0.78
C ILE A 292 12.02 -7.03 0.33
N VAL A 293 11.83 -6.64 1.58
CA VAL A 293 12.34 -7.34 2.76
C VAL A 293 11.22 -8.22 3.34
N ARG A 294 11.51 -9.49 3.56
CA ARG A 294 10.67 -10.36 4.40
C ARG A 294 11.01 -10.05 5.84
N VAL A 295 10.10 -9.38 6.51
CA VAL A 295 10.30 -8.93 7.89
C VAL A 295 10.41 -10.14 8.82
N GLY A 296 11.51 -10.23 9.57
CA GLY A 296 11.90 -11.34 10.41
C GLY A 296 11.12 -11.53 11.70
#